data_632821bb326c386c6d4b5262972065e0
#
_entry.id   632821bb326c386c6d4b5262972065e0
#
_cell.length_a   1.000
_cell.length_b   1.000
_cell.length_c   1.000
_cell.angle_alpha   90.00
_cell.angle_beta   90.00
_cell.angle_gamma   90.00
#
_symmetry.space_group_name_H-M   'P 1'
#
loop_
_entity.id
_entity.type
_entity.pdbx_description
1 polymer ?
#
loop_
_entity_poly.entity_id
_entity_poly.type
_entity_poly.pdbx_seq_one_letter_code
_entity_poly.pdbx_strand_id
1 'polypeptide(L)'
;EMRRKALWRLREEQPEGQRRLGAQLKHDISVPPGKLGEFIDSAKEICNNLLPGVRINPFGHLGDGNVHFNLSPPKGKIDFSELDDEIYSRLAELASSMSGSFAAEHGIGRAKIIMADKLRDPIERDIMSKLKKSLDDVLNNVGLTWNNKIKALPKSQQN
;
A
#
# COMPACT_ATOMS: atom_id res chain seq x y z
N GLU A 1 14.53 15.35 -27.04
CA GLU A 1 13.61 15.79 -25.97
C GLU A 1 12.20 15.22 -26.15
N MET A 2 11.59 15.26 -27.35
CA MET A 2 10.24 14.68 -27.59
C MET A 2 10.11 13.21 -27.20
N ARG A 3 11.10 12.35 -27.56
CA ARG A 3 11.07 10.93 -27.19
C ARG A 3 11.13 10.71 -25.67
N ARG A 4 11.94 11.51 -24.97
CA ARG A 4 12.02 11.45 -23.50
C ARG A 4 10.69 11.82 -22.86
N LYS A 5 10.04 12.90 -23.29
CA LYS A 5 8.71 13.32 -22.82
C LYS A 5 7.65 12.23 -23.07
N ALA A 6 7.68 11.59 -24.25
CA ALA A 6 6.75 10.51 -24.58
C ALA A 6 6.93 9.28 -23.65
N LEU A 7 8.17 8.90 -23.33
CA LEU A 7 8.46 7.81 -22.39
C LEU A 7 8.00 8.13 -20.97
N TRP A 8 8.28 9.36 -20.50
CA TRP A 8 7.80 9.81 -19.19
C TRP A 8 6.27 9.83 -19.11
N ARG A 9 5.61 10.30 -20.16
CA ARG A 9 4.16 10.29 -20.23
C ARG A 9 3.57 8.89 -20.09
N LEU A 10 4.16 7.87 -20.72
CA LEU A 10 3.74 6.47 -20.51
C LEU A 10 3.81 6.07 -19.03
N ARG A 11 4.84 6.48 -18.30
CA ARG A 11 4.98 6.21 -16.86
C ARG A 11 3.95 6.98 -16.02
N GLU A 12 3.73 8.24 -16.33
CA GLU A 12 2.84 9.12 -15.57
C GLU A 12 1.35 8.79 -15.78
N GLU A 13 0.98 8.28 -16.96
CA GLU A 13 -0.40 7.91 -17.29
C GLU A 13 -0.82 6.51 -16.80
N GLN A 14 0.11 5.70 -16.26
CA GLN A 14 -0.22 4.35 -15.77
C GLN A 14 -1.32 4.33 -14.69
N PRO A 15 -1.30 5.18 -13.64
CA PRO A 15 -2.34 5.18 -12.62
C PRO A 15 -3.72 5.52 -13.20
N GLU A 16 -3.78 6.46 -14.14
CA GLU A 16 -5.03 6.85 -14.79
C GLU A 16 -5.56 5.73 -15.71
N GLY A 17 -4.68 5.07 -16.46
CA GLY A 17 -5.04 3.91 -17.27
C GLY A 17 -5.62 2.78 -16.44
N GLN A 18 -5.04 2.50 -15.28
CA GLN A 18 -5.53 1.49 -14.35
C GLN A 18 -6.88 1.88 -13.74
N ARG A 19 -7.06 3.17 -13.37
CA ARG A 19 -8.33 3.67 -12.81
C ARG A 19 -9.52 3.39 -13.72
N ARG A 20 -9.33 3.45 -15.03
CA ARG A 20 -10.36 3.17 -16.05
C ARG A 20 -10.76 1.69 -16.12
N LEU A 21 -9.97 0.80 -15.53
CA LEU A 21 -10.27 -0.63 -15.48
C LEU A 21 -11.25 -1.03 -14.37
N GLY A 22 -11.71 -0.09 -13.55
CA GLY A 22 -12.65 -0.31 -12.45
C GLY A 22 -11.97 -0.51 -11.10
N ALA A 23 -12.54 -1.36 -10.24
CA ALA A 23 -12.02 -1.63 -8.90
C ALA A 23 -10.55 -2.04 -8.92
N GLN A 24 -9.80 -1.59 -7.90
CA GLN A 24 -8.39 -1.89 -7.75
C GLN A 24 -8.03 -2.11 -6.29
N LEU A 25 -7.19 -3.13 -6.03
CA LEU A 25 -6.41 -3.20 -4.80
C LEU A 25 -5.04 -2.58 -5.06
N LYS A 26 -4.64 -1.67 -4.20
CA LYS A 26 -3.38 -0.93 -4.34
C LYS A 26 -2.49 -1.25 -3.16
N HIS A 27 -1.35 -1.84 -3.45
CA HIS A 27 -0.32 -2.14 -2.47
C HIS A 27 0.90 -1.27 -2.74
N ASP A 28 1.35 -0.56 -1.72
CA ASP A 28 2.53 0.29 -1.73
C ASP A 28 3.60 -0.41 -0.88
N ILE A 29 4.50 -1.11 -1.55
CA ILE A 29 5.44 -2.04 -0.94
C ILE A 29 6.86 -1.63 -1.30
N SER A 30 7.79 -1.81 -0.38
CA SER A 30 9.22 -1.75 -0.70
C SER A 30 9.92 -3.03 -0.24
N VAL A 31 10.91 -3.46 -1.01
CA VAL A 31 11.84 -4.53 -0.66
C VAL A 31 13.25 -4.08 -1.05
N PRO A 32 14.31 -4.68 -0.48
CA PRO A 32 15.67 -4.40 -0.96
C PRO A 32 15.74 -4.51 -2.50
N PRO A 33 16.33 -3.53 -3.21
CA PRO A 33 16.30 -3.49 -4.69
C PRO A 33 16.72 -4.80 -5.38
N GLY A 34 17.70 -5.50 -4.81
CA GLY A 34 18.13 -6.80 -5.31
C GLY A 34 17.11 -7.94 -5.19
N LYS A 35 16.07 -7.76 -4.36
CA LYS A 35 14.98 -8.73 -4.18
C LYS A 35 13.70 -8.37 -4.91
N LEU A 36 13.66 -7.24 -5.62
CA LEU A 36 12.44 -6.75 -6.24
C LEU A 36 11.86 -7.72 -7.28
N GLY A 37 12.71 -8.34 -8.10
CA GLY A 37 12.27 -9.35 -9.07
C GLY A 37 11.65 -10.57 -8.39
N GLU A 38 12.35 -11.13 -7.39
CA GLU A 38 11.87 -12.27 -6.59
C GLU A 38 10.54 -11.95 -5.91
N PHE A 39 10.41 -10.75 -5.32
CA PHE A 39 9.16 -10.30 -4.71
C PHE A 39 8.02 -10.27 -5.73
N ILE A 40 8.24 -9.66 -6.90
CA ILE A 40 7.20 -9.54 -7.93
C ILE A 40 6.74 -10.92 -8.41
N ASP A 41 7.64 -11.86 -8.60
CA ASP A 41 7.30 -13.20 -9.10
C ASP A 41 6.57 -14.02 -8.04
N SER A 42 7.03 -14.01 -6.78
CA SER A 42 6.33 -14.66 -5.66
C SER A 42 4.95 -14.03 -5.40
N ALA A 43 4.84 -12.70 -5.47
CA ALA A 43 3.59 -11.99 -5.31
C ALA A 43 2.57 -12.33 -6.42
N LYS A 44 3.03 -12.47 -7.67
CA LYS A 44 2.19 -12.94 -8.78
C LYS A 44 1.65 -14.35 -8.54
N GLU A 45 2.49 -15.25 -8.06
CA GLU A 45 2.10 -16.63 -7.74
C GLU A 45 1.03 -16.65 -6.66
N ILE A 46 1.24 -15.94 -5.54
CA ILE A 46 0.26 -15.81 -4.45
C ILE A 46 -1.08 -15.30 -4.99
N CYS A 47 -1.06 -14.20 -5.73
CA CYS A 47 -2.29 -13.60 -6.24
C CYS A 47 -3.04 -14.49 -7.24
N ASN A 48 -2.32 -15.19 -8.12
CA ASN A 48 -2.95 -16.11 -9.08
C ASN A 48 -3.53 -17.36 -8.40
N ASN A 49 -2.91 -17.83 -7.32
CA ASN A 49 -3.43 -18.95 -6.53
C ASN A 49 -4.71 -18.57 -5.77
N LEU A 50 -4.76 -17.36 -5.21
CA LEU A 50 -5.93 -16.86 -4.48
C LEU A 50 -7.08 -16.46 -5.43
N LEU A 51 -6.76 -15.82 -6.53
CA LEU A 51 -7.73 -15.30 -7.49
C LEU A 51 -7.28 -15.56 -8.93
N PRO A 52 -7.54 -16.74 -9.48
CA PRO A 52 -7.19 -17.07 -10.86
C PRO A 52 -7.71 -16.04 -11.87
N GLY A 53 -6.82 -15.57 -12.75
CA GLY A 53 -7.14 -14.56 -13.75
C GLY A 53 -7.12 -13.12 -13.25
N VAL A 54 -6.69 -12.86 -12.00
CA VAL A 54 -6.42 -11.51 -11.53
C VAL A 54 -5.43 -10.80 -12.44
N ARG A 55 -5.67 -9.52 -12.71
CA ARG A 55 -4.80 -8.71 -13.56
C ARG A 55 -3.82 -7.95 -12.68
N ILE A 56 -2.54 -8.22 -12.85
CA ILE A 56 -1.46 -7.74 -11.99
C ILE A 56 -0.68 -6.65 -12.73
N ASN A 57 -0.60 -5.47 -12.15
CA ASN A 57 0.00 -4.28 -12.75
C ASN A 57 1.04 -3.66 -11.81
N PRO A 58 2.24 -4.26 -11.66
CA PRO A 58 3.29 -3.70 -10.83
C PRO A 58 4.02 -2.57 -11.59
N PHE A 59 4.28 -1.48 -10.90
CA PHE A 59 5.13 -0.38 -11.37
C PHE A 59 5.71 0.36 -10.16
N GLY A 60 6.79 1.09 -10.33
CA GLY A 60 7.39 1.79 -9.19
C GLY A 60 8.78 2.32 -9.48
N HIS A 61 9.60 2.37 -8.43
CA HIS A 61 10.94 2.94 -8.44
C HIS A 61 11.96 1.83 -8.19
N LEU A 62 12.64 1.40 -9.26
CA LEU A 62 13.63 0.32 -9.17
C LEU A 62 14.79 0.66 -8.24
N GLY A 63 15.20 1.94 -8.17
CA GLY A 63 16.38 2.37 -7.43
C GLY A 63 16.27 2.24 -5.91
N ASP A 64 15.07 2.36 -5.37
CA ASP A 64 14.77 2.24 -3.93
C ASP A 64 13.95 1.00 -3.56
N GLY A 65 13.66 0.14 -4.54
CA GLY A 65 12.90 -1.09 -4.34
C GLY A 65 11.41 -0.87 -4.06
N ASN A 66 10.89 0.33 -4.33
CA ASN A 66 9.47 0.61 -4.18
C ASN A 66 8.67 0.04 -5.35
N VAL A 67 7.56 -0.63 -5.04
CA VAL A 67 6.62 -1.14 -6.02
C VAL A 67 5.17 -0.87 -5.61
N HIS A 68 4.45 -0.18 -6.47
CA HIS A 68 3.00 -0.14 -6.44
C HIS A 68 2.47 -1.42 -7.09
N PHE A 69 2.21 -2.43 -6.26
CA PHE A 69 1.73 -3.72 -6.73
C PHE A 69 0.20 -3.68 -6.81
N ASN A 70 -0.29 -3.15 -7.93
CA ASN A 70 -1.72 -2.93 -8.13
C ASN A 70 -2.37 -4.13 -8.81
N LEU A 71 -3.55 -4.46 -8.32
CA LEU A 71 -4.38 -5.54 -8.85
C LEU A 71 -5.69 -4.98 -9.40
N SER A 72 -6.18 -5.60 -10.48
CA SER A 72 -7.55 -5.41 -10.96
C SER A 72 -8.26 -6.76 -11.01
N PRO A 73 -9.58 -6.82 -10.82
CA PRO A 73 -10.31 -8.09 -10.82
C PRO A 73 -10.13 -8.84 -12.15
N PRO A 74 -10.36 -10.14 -12.18
CA PRO A 74 -10.42 -10.91 -13.42
C PRO A 74 -11.37 -10.28 -14.44
N LYS A 75 -11.11 -10.47 -15.73
CA LYS A 75 -11.96 -9.94 -16.78
C LYS A 75 -13.41 -10.42 -16.60
N GLY A 76 -14.36 -9.49 -16.58
CA GLY A 76 -15.79 -9.80 -16.35
C GLY A 76 -16.20 -9.83 -14.88
N LYS A 77 -15.29 -9.65 -13.93
CA LYS A 77 -15.58 -9.43 -12.52
C LYS A 77 -15.51 -7.95 -12.16
N ILE A 78 -16.31 -7.53 -11.18
CA ILE A 78 -16.41 -6.13 -10.74
C ILE A 78 -15.61 -5.84 -9.46
N ASP A 79 -15.29 -6.88 -8.70
CA ASP A 79 -14.60 -6.82 -7.41
C ASP A 79 -13.66 -8.01 -7.19
N PHE A 80 -13.14 -8.16 -5.99
CA PHE A 80 -12.21 -9.22 -5.58
C PHE A 80 -12.88 -10.34 -4.79
N SER A 81 -14.21 -10.35 -4.67
CA SER A 81 -14.97 -11.42 -4.00
C SER A 81 -14.53 -11.67 -2.54
N GLU A 82 -14.37 -10.58 -1.77
CA GLU A 82 -13.98 -10.61 -0.34
C GLU A 82 -12.55 -11.13 -0.06
N LEU A 83 -11.71 -11.27 -1.09
CA LEU A 83 -10.31 -11.70 -0.93
C LEU A 83 -9.34 -10.55 -0.63
N ASP A 84 -9.84 -9.33 -0.50
CA ASP A 84 -9.05 -8.11 -0.33
C ASP A 84 -8.09 -8.21 0.86
N ASP A 85 -8.62 -8.57 2.02
CA ASP A 85 -7.85 -8.67 3.27
C ASP A 85 -6.83 -9.82 3.22
N GLU A 86 -7.18 -10.96 2.62
CA GLU A 86 -6.27 -12.08 2.48
C GLU A 86 -5.12 -11.76 1.53
N ILE A 87 -5.41 -11.20 0.37
CA ILE A 87 -4.38 -10.76 -0.59
C ILE A 87 -3.44 -9.76 0.07
N TYR A 88 -4.01 -8.76 0.78
CA TYR A 88 -3.23 -7.76 1.48
C TYR A 88 -2.31 -8.38 2.53
N SER A 89 -2.83 -9.30 3.36
CA SER A 89 -2.06 -9.99 4.40
C SER A 89 -0.90 -10.78 3.82
N ARG A 90 -1.15 -11.56 2.77
CA ARG A 90 -0.13 -12.38 2.12
C ARG A 90 0.99 -11.56 1.50
N LEU A 91 0.65 -10.46 0.82
CA LEU A 91 1.65 -9.57 0.22
C LEU A 91 2.47 -8.82 1.29
N ALA A 92 1.84 -8.41 2.39
CA ALA A 92 2.53 -7.76 3.50
C ALA A 92 3.49 -8.74 4.22
N GLU A 93 3.08 -9.98 4.45
CA GLU A 93 3.91 -11.05 5.02
C GLU A 93 5.11 -11.36 4.12
N LEU A 94 4.88 -11.47 2.79
CA LEU A 94 5.95 -11.68 1.82
C LEU A 94 6.96 -10.54 1.86
N ALA A 95 6.51 -9.27 1.83
CA ALA A 95 7.39 -8.11 1.90
C ALA A 95 8.22 -8.13 3.20
N SER A 96 7.59 -8.39 4.33
CA SER A 96 8.27 -8.47 5.64
C SER A 96 9.30 -9.60 5.70
N SER A 97 9.01 -10.77 5.12
CA SER A 97 9.97 -11.90 5.06
C SER A 97 11.21 -11.58 4.24
N MET A 98 11.09 -10.64 3.30
CA MET A 98 12.20 -10.16 2.46
C MET A 98 12.93 -8.94 3.06
N SER A 99 12.68 -8.59 4.32
CA SER A 99 13.18 -7.38 4.97
C SER A 99 12.69 -6.08 4.31
N GLY A 100 11.49 -6.12 3.77
CA GLY A 100 10.80 -5.01 3.14
C GLY A 100 9.73 -4.37 4.04
N SER A 101 8.96 -3.46 3.46
CA SER A 101 7.85 -2.77 4.12
C SER A 101 6.58 -2.87 3.27
N PHE A 102 5.45 -3.11 3.94
CA PHE A 102 4.11 -3.09 3.36
C PHE A 102 3.48 -1.68 3.31
N ALA A 103 4.25 -0.66 3.67
CA ALA A 103 3.84 0.73 3.65
C ALA A 103 5.05 1.61 3.31
N ALA A 104 5.43 1.65 2.02
CA ALA A 104 6.65 2.30 1.57
C ALA A 104 6.56 3.82 1.65
N GLU A 105 5.66 4.43 0.88
CA GLU A 105 5.51 5.88 0.77
C GLU A 105 4.24 6.42 1.46
N HIS A 106 3.15 5.65 1.44
CA HIS A 106 1.83 6.11 1.90
C HIS A 106 1.64 6.04 3.42
N GLY A 107 2.57 5.43 4.15
CA GLY A 107 2.45 5.23 5.58
C GLY A 107 1.38 4.20 5.96
N ILE A 108 1.16 4.04 7.27
CA ILE A 108 0.25 3.02 7.83
C ILE A 108 -1.20 3.51 7.81
N GLY A 109 -1.43 4.77 8.14
CA GLY A 109 -2.77 5.32 8.29
C GLY A 109 -3.64 4.48 9.22
N ARG A 110 -4.95 4.48 8.98
CA ARG A 110 -5.91 3.66 9.75
C ARG A 110 -6.09 2.25 9.18
N ALA A 111 -5.94 2.11 7.88
CA ALA A 111 -6.23 0.85 7.17
C ALA A 111 -5.18 -0.25 7.46
N LYS A 112 -3.95 0.13 7.77
CA LYS A 112 -2.83 -0.81 7.94
C LYS A 112 -2.44 -1.07 9.41
N ILE A 113 -3.23 -0.59 10.40
CA ILE A 113 -2.90 -0.71 11.83
C ILE A 113 -2.78 -2.18 12.24
N ILE A 114 -3.75 -3.01 11.89
CA ILE A 114 -3.75 -4.44 12.24
C ILE A 114 -2.49 -5.13 11.70
N MET A 115 -2.10 -4.81 10.47
CA MET A 115 -0.92 -5.37 9.86
C MET A 115 0.38 -4.85 10.51
N ALA A 116 0.42 -3.57 10.87
CA ALA A 116 1.53 -3.00 11.62
C ALA A 116 1.67 -3.67 13.00
N ASP A 117 0.56 -3.95 13.66
CA ASP A 117 0.55 -4.67 14.93
C ASP A 117 1.08 -6.09 14.82
N LYS A 118 0.85 -6.75 13.70
CA LYS A 118 1.29 -8.12 13.45
C LYS A 118 2.76 -8.23 13.00
N LEU A 119 3.21 -7.30 12.13
CA LEU A 119 4.46 -7.48 11.39
C LEU A 119 5.59 -6.54 11.79
N ARG A 120 5.31 -5.42 12.50
CA ARG A 120 6.36 -4.52 12.96
C ARG A 120 6.96 -4.95 14.28
N ASP A 121 8.23 -4.61 14.46
CA ASP A 121 8.94 -4.84 15.71
C ASP A 121 8.21 -4.19 16.91
N PRO A 122 8.01 -4.91 18.03
CA PRO A 122 7.33 -4.38 19.22
C PRO A 122 7.99 -3.12 19.79
N ILE A 123 9.31 -3.02 19.72
CA ILE A 123 10.05 -1.84 20.21
C ILE A 123 9.77 -0.63 19.33
N GLU A 124 9.78 -0.82 18.00
CA GLU A 124 9.42 0.24 17.05
C GLU A 124 7.99 0.75 17.32
N ARG A 125 7.04 -0.15 17.54
CA ARG A 125 5.64 0.18 17.84
C ARG A 125 5.51 0.96 19.15
N ASP A 126 6.24 0.56 20.19
CA ASP A 126 6.24 1.27 21.47
C ASP A 126 6.81 2.70 21.32
N ILE A 127 7.90 2.86 20.58
CA ILE A 127 8.47 4.17 20.26
C ILE A 127 7.49 5.05 19.49
N MET A 128 6.87 4.51 18.44
CA MET A 128 5.85 5.22 17.65
C MET A 128 4.67 5.66 18.52
N SER A 129 4.20 4.80 19.42
CA SER A 129 3.12 5.11 20.35
C SER A 129 3.48 6.24 21.31
N LYS A 130 4.70 6.19 21.89
CA LYS A 130 5.22 7.23 22.79
C LYS A 130 5.37 8.57 22.08
N LEU A 131 5.93 8.57 20.86
CA LEU A 131 6.07 9.78 20.04
C LEU A 131 4.70 10.38 19.72
N LYS A 132 3.76 9.54 19.26
CA LYS A 132 2.39 10.00 18.98
C LYS A 132 1.75 10.62 20.21
N LYS A 133 1.82 9.96 21.37
CA LYS A 133 1.23 10.46 22.62
C LYS A 133 1.84 11.81 23.02
N SER A 134 3.16 11.95 22.97
CA SER A 134 3.83 13.20 23.28
C SER A 134 3.41 14.35 22.36
N LEU A 135 3.24 14.08 21.07
CA LEU A 135 2.78 15.08 20.09
C LEU A 135 1.30 15.41 20.29
N ASP A 136 0.45 14.43 20.56
CA ASP A 136 -0.98 14.66 20.85
C ASP A 136 -1.14 15.52 22.12
N ASP A 137 -0.35 15.29 23.16
CA ASP A 137 -0.36 16.09 24.39
C ASP A 137 0.02 17.55 24.12
N VAL A 138 1.05 17.79 23.30
CA VAL A 138 1.42 19.14 22.87
C VAL A 138 0.30 19.80 22.07
N LEU A 139 -0.27 19.10 21.10
CA LEU A 139 -1.36 19.64 20.27
C LEU A 139 -2.61 19.95 21.09
N ASN A 140 -2.95 19.11 22.08
CA ASN A 140 -4.06 19.35 22.99
C ASN A 140 -3.83 20.60 23.85
N ASN A 141 -2.60 20.79 24.34
CA ASN A 141 -2.25 21.95 25.17
C ASN A 141 -2.29 23.28 24.40
N VAL A 142 -2.09 23.27 23.09
CA VAL A 142 -2.22 24.47 22.23
C VAL A 142 -3.61 24.59 21.59
N GLY A 143 -4.60 23.78 22.00
CA GLY A 143 -5.97 23.84 21.52
C GLY A 143 -6.17 23.23 20.10
N LEU A 144 -5.17 22.54 19.58
CA LEU A 144 -5.25 21.87 18.30
C LEU A 144 -5.62 20.38 18.50
N THR A 145 -6.89 20.06 18.53
CA THR A 145 -7.37 18.68 18.69
C THR A 145 -7.44 17.97 17.33
N TRP A 146 -6.40 17.19 17.00
CA TRP A 146 -6.34 16.35 15.81
C TRP A 146 -7.49 15.32 15.73
N ASN A 147 -7.86 14.73 16.87
CA ASN A 147 -8.90 13.69 16.93
C ASN A 147 -10.33 14.21 16.74
N ASN A 148 -10.62 15.47 17.04
CA ASN A 148 -11.98 16.02 16.91
C ASN A 148 -12.33 16.36 15.45
N LYS A 149 -11.35 16.68 14.60
CA LYS A 149 -11.58 16.94 13.17
C LYS A 149 -11.91 15.67 12.39
N ILE A 150 -11.30 14.54 12.73
CA ILE A 150 -11.55 13.25 12.05
C ILE A 150 -12.92 12.70 12.40
N LYS A 151 -13.39 12.89 13.64
CA LYS A 151 -14.75 12.50 14.06
C LYS A 151 -15.84 13.36 13.43
N ALA A 152 -15.53 14.59 13.03
CA ALA A 152 -16.48 15.53 12.44
C ALA A 152 -16.63 15.39 10.91
N LEU A 153 -15.77 14.58 10.26
CA LEU A 153 -15.89 14.35 8.81
C LEU A 153 -17.00 13.32 8.53
N PRO A 154 -17.83 13.54 7.51
CA PRO A 154 -18.79 12.55 7.03
C PRO A 154 -18.06 11.25 6.67
N LYS A 155 -18.72 10.10 6.90
CA LYS A 155 -18.12 8.77 6.59
C LYS A 155 -17.57 8.65 5.17
N SER A 156 -18.11 9.39 4.21
CA SER A 156 -17.64 9.46 2.83
C SER A 156 -16.30 10.19 2.63
N GLN A 157 -15.80 10.89 3.64
CA GLN A 157 -14.53 11.62 3.61
C GLN A 157 -13.49 11.06 4.61
N GLN A 158 -13.80 9.92 5.24
CA GLN A 158 -12.92 9.27 6.22
C GLN A 158 -12.03 8.18 5.60
N ASN A 159 -12.04 8.04 4.27
CA ASN A 159 -11.18 7.13 3.50
C ASN A 159 -9.94 7.84 2.98
#